data_b28875598fe6fe09ee0a4d17e2fb19f3
#
_entry.id   b28875598fe6fe09ee0a4d17e2fb19f3
#
_cell.length_a   1.000
_cell.length_b   1.000
_cell.length_c   1.000
_cell.angle_alpha   90.00
_cell.angle_beta   90.00
_cell.angle_gamma   90.00
#
_symmetry.space_group_name_H-M   'P 1'
#
loop_
_entity.id
_entity.type
_entity.pdbx_description
1 polymer ?
#
loop_
_entity_poly.entity_id
_entity_poly.type
_entity_poly.pdbx_seq_one_letter_code
_entity_poly.pdbx_strand_id
1 'polypeptide(L)'
;DWILRKMQEASQRETQRSQSTIVWRDGAHLSYLGQPLQIRLDPEHRLGAAHLVVASSQADPGPCAVLCISLPHHATAEQIRDAVQAWMLRQARQIFQQRLDHFAPLLGVQWKKLGLSRADTRWGSASRDGSIRLNWRLLHFYMALIDYVVAHELSHLREMNHSPRF
;
A
#
# COMPACT_ATOMS: atom_id res chain seq x y z
N ASP A 1 2.60 -0.56 22.31
CA ASP A 1 2.60 0.90 22.31
C ASP A 1 1.20 1.44 22.06
N TRP A 2 0.68 2.24 23.00
CA TRP A 2 -0.70 2.74 22.96
C TRP A 2 -0.97 3.65 21.74
N ILE A 3 -0.02 4.50 21.39
CA ILE A 3 -0.10 5.41 20.25
C ILE A 3 -0.22 4.63 18.96
N LEU A 4 0.60 3.61 18.79
CA LEU A 4 0.58 2.73 17.64
C LEU A 4 -0.77 2.05 17.47
N ARG A 5 -1.28 1.51 18.56
CA ARG A 5 -2.59 0.82 18.56
C ARG A 5 -3.72 1.79 18.21
N LYS A 6 -3.69 3.01 18.73
CA LYS A 6 -4.69 4.04 18.42
C LYS A 6 -4.60 4.53 16.96
N MET A 7 -3.40 4.70 16.44
CA MET A 7 -3.20 5.01 15.03
C MET A 7 -3.66 3.85 14.14
N GLN A 8 -3.39 2.62 14.52
CA GLN A 8 -3.86 1.43 13.82
C GLN A 8 -5.39 1.32 13.84
N GLU A 9 -6.04 1.53 14.98
CA GLU A 9 -7.50 1.50 15.10
C GLU A 9 -8.16 2.60 14.27
N ALA A 10 -7.64 3.83 14.30
CA ALA A 10 -8.13 4.94 13.51
C ALA A 10 -7.94 4.69 12.00
N SER A 11 -6.78 4.19 11.62
CA SER A 11 -6.42 3.83 10.26
C SER A 11 -7.28 2.68 9.73
N GLN A 12 -7.54 1.65 10.54
CA GLN A 12 -8.41 0.54 10.17
C GLN A 12 -9.86 0.99 9.94
N ARG A 13 -10.38 1.87 10.79
CA ARG A 13 -11.73 2.42 10.63
C ARG A 13 -11.85 3.23 9.35
N GLU A 14 -10.83 4.00 9.02
CA GLU A 14 -10.80 4.80 7.80
C GLU A 14 -10.66 3.91 6.55
N THR A 15 -9.86 2.87 6.61
CA THR A 15 -9.71 1.89 5.52
C THR A 15 -11.00 1.11 5.28
N GLN A 16 -11.65 0.63 6.33
CA GLN A 16 -12.95 -0.05 6.20
C GLN A 16 -14.02 0.89 5.62
N ARG A 17 -14.02 2.13 6.04
CA ARG A 17 -14.94 3.16 5.54
C ARG A 17 -14.68 3.48 4.07
N SER A 18 -13.43 3.62 3.66
CA SER A 18 -13.03 3.91 2.29
C SER A 18 -13.29 2.74 1.36
N GLN A 19 -13.04 1.51 1.80
CA GLN A 19 -13.24 0.31 0.98
C GLN A 19 -14.72 -0.03 0.77
N SER A 20 -15.57 0.24 1.75
CA SER A 20 -17.02 0.03 1.60
C SER A 20 -17.70 1.05 0.70
N THR A 21 -17.03 2.15 0.35
CA THR A 21 -17.57 3.26 -0.43
C THR A 21 -16.94 3.41 -1.81
N ILE A 22 -15.92 2.63 -2.18
CA ILE A 22 -15.33 2.71 -3.52
C ILE A 22 -16.30 2.13 -4.54
N VAL A 23 -16.75 2.97 -5.44
CA VAL A 23 -17.49 2.55 -6.64
C VAL A 23 -16.47 2.29 -7.75
N TRP A 24 -16.28 1.02 -8.10
CA TRP A 24 -15.31 0.61 -9.12
C TRP A 24 -15.82 0.93 -10.53
N ARG A 25 -15.45 2.09 -11.04
CA ARG A 25 -15.82 2.59 -12.36
C ARG A 25 -14.73 3.48 -12.94
N ASP A 26 -14.81 3.77 -14.22
CA ASP A 26 -14.00 4.81 -14.86
C ASP A 26 -14.21 6.16 -14.17
N GLY A 27 -13.12 6.86 -13.87
CA GLY A 27 -13.16 8.13 -13.16
C GLY A 27 -13.26 8.03 -11.63
N ALA A 28 -13.38 6.84 -11.05
CA ALA A 28 -13.40 6.67 -9.59
C ALA A 28 -12.05 7.06 -8.96
N HIS A 29 -12.10 7.44 -7.69
CA HIS A 29 -10.91 7.82 -6.92
C HIS A 29 -10.68 6.84 -5.78
N LEU A 30 -9.40 6.59 -5.50
CA LEU A 30 -8.95 5.88 -4.29
C LEU A 30 -7.72 6.58 -3.72
N SER A 31 -7.39 6.27 -2.48
CA SER A 31 -6.18 6.79 -1.85
C SER A 31 -4.98 5.90 -2.18
N TYR A 32 -3.89 6.50 -2.61
CA TYR A 32 -2.61 5.86 -2.87
C TYR A 32 -1.49 6.72 -2.29
N LEU A 33 -0.73 6.15 -1.34
CA LEU A 33 0.31 6.86 -0.58
C LEU A 33 -0.18 8.17 0.04
N GLY A 34 -1.42 8.17 0.51
CA GLY A 34 -2.06 9.32 1.13
C GLY A 34 -2.54 10.40 0.16
N GLN A 35 -2.45 10.16 -1.15
CA GLN A 35 -2.89 11.09 -2.20
C GLN A 35 -4.04 10.49 -3.02
N PRO A 36 -4.95 11.34 -3.56
CA PRO A 36 -5.98 10.85 -4.45
C PRO A 36 -5.39 10.26 -5.73
N LEU A 37 -5.89 9.09 -6.13
CA LEU A 37 -5.55 8.41 -7.37
C LEU A 37 -6.84 8.19 -8.16
N GLN A 38 -6.90 8.71 -9.39
CA GLN A 38 -8.04 8.52 -10.28
C GLN A 38 -7.83 7.28 -11.15
N ILE A 39 -8.86 6.45 -11.25
CA ILE A 39 -8.91 5.33 -12.18
C ILE A 39 -9.36 5.83 -13.55
N ARG A 40 -8.65 5.47 -14.62
CA ARG A 40 -9.01 5.73 -16.00
C ARG A 40 -8.91 4.45 -16.81
N LEU A 41 -9.98 4.10 -17.53
CA LEU A 41 -9.95 3.01 -18.48
C LEU A 41 -9.39 3.49 -19.81
N ASP A 42 -8.42 2.76 -20.35
CA ASP A 42 -7.77 3.06 -21.62
C ASP A 42 -7.67 1.78 -22.46
N PRO A 43 -8.69 1.47 -23.28
CA PRO A 43 -8.69 0.27 -24.10
C PRO A 43 -7.68 0.29 -25.23
N GLU A 44 -7.18 1.47 -25.61
CA GLU A 44 -6.19 1.66 -26.69
C GLU A 44 -4.76 1.31 -26.22
N HIS A 45 -4.55 1.26 -24.90
CA HIS A 45 -3.22 1.00 -24.37
C HIS A 45 -2.87 -0.48 -24.45
N ARG A 46 -2.03 -0.83 -25.41
CA ARG A 46 -1.69 -2.23 -25.74
C ARG A 46 -0.64 -2.89 -24.82
N LEU A 47 -0.09 -2.17 -23.85
CA LEU A 47 0.95 -2.71 -22.96
C LEU A 47 0.42 -3.55 -21.78
N GLY A 48 -0.83 -3.94 -21.81
CA GLY A 48 -1.41 -5.03 -21.03
C GLY A 48 -1.40 -4.91 -19.50
N ALA A 49 -0.92 -3.83 -18.93
CA ALA A 49 -0.85 -3.64 -17.48
C ALA A 49 -1.33 -2.25 -17.07
N ALA A 50 -1.87 -2.17 -15.87
CA ALA A 50 -2.15 -0.88 -15.24
C ALA A 50 -0.84 -0.11 -15.04
N HIS A 51 -0.83 1.17 -15.38
CA HIS A 51 0.34 2.04 -15.22
C HIS A 51 -0.06 3.40 -14.65
N LEU A 52 0.84 3.94 -13.84
CA LEU A 52 0.65 5.23 -13.21
C LEU A 52 1.11 6.35 -14.16
N VAL A 53 0.23 7.31 -14.38
CA VAL A 53 0.55 8.55 -15.08
C VAL A 53 0.45 9.70 -14.09
N VAL A 54 1.55 10.40 -13.87
CA VAL A 54 1.52 11.64 -13.08
C VAL A 54 1.22 12.78 -14.05
N ALA A 55 0.00 13.28 -14.00
CA ALA A 55 -0.35 14.47 -14.78
C ALA A 55 0.26 15.71 -14.11
N SER A 56 1.33 16.20 -14.64
CA SER A 56 1.84 17.54 -14.36
C SER A 56 1.11 18.54 -15.27
N SER A 57 -0.08 18.92 -14.88
CA SER A 57 -0.79 20.01 -15.58
C SER A 57 -0.44 21.34 -14.91
N GLN A 58 0.17 22.25 -15.67
CA GLN A 58 0.41 23.63 -15.22
C GLN A 58 -0.87 24.45 -15.10
N ALA A 59 -2.03 23.89 -15.45
CA ALA A 59 -3.29 24.61 -15.53
C ALA A 59 -4.31 24.28 -14.43
N ASP A 60 -4.05 23.26 -13.59
CA ASP A 60 -4.98 22.86 -12.53
C ASP A 60 -4.22 22.60 -11.22
N PRO A 61 -4.60 23.21 -10.10
CA PRO A 61 -3.84 23.15 -8.85
C PRO A 61 -3.94 21.85 -8.06
N GLY A 62 -4.25 20.73 -8.71
CA GLY A 62 -4.33 19.41 -8.10
C GLY A 62 -3.39 18.41 -8.77
N PRO A 63 -2.37 17.85 -8.08
CA PRO A 63 -1.66 16.72 -8.62
C PRO A 63 -2.57 15.51 -8.60
N CYS A 64 -3.31 15.28 -9.66
CA CYS A 64 -4.04 14.05 -9.85
C CYS A 64 -3.14 13.02 -10.50
N ALA A 65 -2.62 12.10 -9.70
CA ALA A 65 -2.09 10.86 -10.23
C ALA A 65 -3.26 10.07 -10.86
N VAL A 66 -3.04 9.54 -12.04
CA VAL A 66 -4.03 8.75 -12.78
C VAL A 66 -3.49 7.35 -12.98
N LEU A 67 -4.26 6.36 -12.58
CA LEU A 67 -4.00 4.95 -12.87
C LEU A 67 -4.74 4.57 -14.15
N CYS A 68 -4.01 4.45 -15.25
CA CYS A 68 -4.55 3.98 -16.51
C CYS A 68 -4.59 2.45 -16.54
N ILE A 69 -5.75 1.89 -16.85
CA ILE A 69 -6.00 0.46 -16.89
C ILE A 69 -6.44 0.07 -18.30
N SER A 70 -5.75 -0.92 -18.89
CA SER A 70 -6.05 -1.44 -20.22
C SER A 70 -7.28 -2.33 -20.20
N LEU A 71 -8.43 -1.76 -19.91
CA LEU A 71 -9.72 -2.42 -19.94
C LEU A 71 -10.69 -1.65 -20.85
N PRO A 72 -11.65 -2.33 -21.46
CA PRO A 72 -12.69 -1.65 -22.26
C PRO A 72 -13.59 -0.80 -21.38
N HIS A 73 -14.20 0.23 -21.94
CA HIS A 73 -15.10 1.15 -21.21
C HIS A 73 -16.33 0.46 -20.61
N HIS A 74 -16.69 -0.72 -21.12
CA HIS A 74 -17.80 -1.55 -20.59
C HIS A 74 -17.35 -2.59 -19.56
N ALA A 75 -16.09 -2.52 -19.07
CA ALA A 75 -15.60 -3.44 -18.05
C ALA A 75 -16.47 -3.40 -16.80
N THR A 76 -16.67 -4.56 -16.19
CA THR A 76 -17.44 -4.67 -14.94
C THR A 76 -16.70 -4.07 -13.76
N ALA A 77 -17.45 -3.70 -12.71
CA ALA A 77 -16.84 -3.24 -11.46
C ALA A 77 -15.83 -4.25 -10.90
N GLU A 78 -16.13 -5.54 -10.99
CA GLU A 78 -15.22 -6.62 -10.53
C GLU A 78 -13.91 -6.66 -11.35
N GLN A 79 -14.00 -6.52 -12.68
CA GLN A 79 -12.81 -6.48 -13.53
C GLN A 79 -11.91 -5.28 -13.21
N ILE A 80 -12.49 -4.12 -12.97
CA ILE A 80 -11.77 -2.91 -12.58
C ILE A 80 -11.09 -3.10 -11.21
N ARG A 81 -11.86 -3.57 -10.23
CA ARG A 81 -11.34 -3.88 -8.89
C ARG A 81 -10.15 -4.83 -8.95
N ASP A 82 -10.28 -5.93 -9.66
CA ASP A 82 -9.24 -6.96 -9.75
C ASP A 82 -7.96 -6.42 -10.42
N ALA A 83 -8.11 -5.60 -11.45
CA ALA A 83 -6.97 -4.95 -12.12
C ALA A 83 -6.26 -3.95 -11.19
N VAL A 84 -7.02 -3.13 -10.46
CA VAL A 84 -6.47 -2.18 -9.48
C VAL A 84 -5.76 -2.90 -8.34
N GLN A 85 -6.38 -3.93 -7.77
CA GLN A 85 -5.78 -4.71 -6.69
C GLN A 85 -4.51 -5.44 -7.14
N ALA A 86 -4.48 -5.99 -8.34
CA ALA A 86 -3.28 -6.62 -8.89
C ALA A 86 -2.13 -5.60 -9.03
N TRP A 87 -2.43 -4.39 -9.50
CA TRP A 87 -1.45 -3.31 -9.55
C TRP A 87 -0.97 -2.90 -8.16
N MET A 88 -1.89 -2.73 -7.20
CA MET A 88 -1.55 -2.39 -5.81
C MET A 88 -0.64 -3.43 -5.17
N LEU A 89 -0.89 -4.72 -5.39
CA LEU A 89 -0.05 -5.79 -4.88
C LEU A 89 1.38 -5.73 -5.46
N ARG A 90 1.54 -5.42 -6.74
CA ARG A 90 2.85 -5.23 -7.35
C ARG A 90 3.58 -4.02 -6.75
N GLN A 91 2.89 -2.91 -6.57
CA GLN A 91 3.45 -1.72 -5.93
C GLN A 91 3.83 -1.97 -4.48
N ALA A 92 2.98 -2.66 -3.73
CA ALA A 92 3.24 -3.03 -2.35
C ALA A 92 4.54 -3.83 -2.21
N ARG A 93 4.72 -4.85 -3.03
CA ARG A 93 5.94 -5.68 -3.03
C ARG A 93 7.18 -4.84 -3.31
N GLN A 94 7.13 -3.98 -4.29
CA GLN A 94 8.25 -3.12 -4.68
C GLN A 94 8.59 -2.09 -3.60
N ILE A 95 7.58 -1.36 -3.12
CA ILE A 95 7.76 -0.31 -2.11
C ILE A 95 8.23 -0.91 -0.78
N PHE A 96 7.59 -1.97 -0.32
CA PHE A 96 7.95 -2.60 0.94
C PHE A 96 9.37 -3.17 0.92
N GLN A 97 9.77 -3.79 -0.18
CA GLN A 97 11.14 -4.26 -0.34
C GLN A 97 12.15 -3.11 -0.28
N GLN A 98 11.89 -2.02 -0.97
CA GLN A 98 12.75 -0.83 -0.92
C GLN A 98 12.86 -0.27 0.50
N ARG A 99 11.74 -0.20 1.23
CA ARG A 99 11.74 0.33 2.60
C ARG A 99 12.41 -0.63 3.59
N LEU A 100 12.23 -1.93 3.44
CA LEU A 100 12.95 -2.94 4.23
C LEU A 100 14.47 -2.84 4.00
N ASP A 101 14.90 -2.74 2.75
CA ASP A 101 16.33 -2.60 2.41
C ASP A 101 16.93 -1.28 2.91
N HIS A 102 16.12 -0.24 3.02
CA HIS A 102 16.55 1.05 3.57
C HIS A 102 16.74 0.99 5.09
N PHE A 103 15.77 0.44 5.83
CA PHE A 103 15.77 0.47 7.29
C PHE A 103 16.56 -0.66 7.95
N ALA A 104 16.67 -1.84 7.32
CA ALA A 104 17.33 -2.99 7.92
C ALA A 104 18.78 -2.69 8.32
N PRO A 105 19.63 -2.06 7.48
CA PRO A 105 21.00 -1.71 7.89
C PRO A 105 21.02 -0.69 9.02
N LEU A 106 20.10 0.27 9.05
CA LEU A 106 20.01 1.30 10.09
C LEU A 106 19.69 0.71 11.46
N LEU A 107 18.92 -0.37 11.49
CA LEU A 107 18.53 -1.09 12.71
C LEU A 107 19.48 -2.25 13.04
N GLY A 108 20.47 -2.52 12.18
CA GLY A 108 21.43 -3.59 12.39
C GLY A 108 20.80 -4.99 12.32
N VAL A 109 19.79 -5.18 11.49
CA VAL A 109 19.06 -6.44 11.29
C VAL A 109 19.09 -6.88 9.84
N GLN A 110 18.83 -8.17 9.59
CA GLN A 110 18.70 -8.73 8.25
C GLN A 110 17.32 -9.41 8.11
N TRP A 111 16.56 -9.02 7.12
CA TRP A 111 15.34 -9.71 6.74
C TRP A 111 15.62 -10.71 5.60
N LYS A 112 14.84 -11.77 5.50
CA LYS A 112 15.06 -12.83 4.51
C LYS A 112 13.91 -12.98 3.51
N LYS A 113 12.69 -12.77 3.95
CA LYS A 113 11.50 -13.01 3.11
C LYS A 113 10.44 -11.95 3.40
N LEU A 114 9.86 -11.43 2.33
CA LEU A 114 8.70 -10.53 2.38
C LEU A 114 7.46 -11.28 1.91
N GLY A 115 6.41 -11.29 2.73
CA GLY A 115 5.07 -11.72 2.38
C GLY A 115 4.09 -10.56 2.42
N LEU A 116 3.11 -10.57 1.54
CA LEU A 116 1.99 -9.64 1.59
C LEU A 116 0.82 -10.27 2.36
N SER A 117 0.24 -9.50 3.27
CA SER A 117 -0.90 -9.90 4.07
C SER A 117 -2.18 -9.21 3.61
N ARG A 118 -3.30 -9.87 3.80
CA ARG A 118 -4.66 -9.33 3.63
C ARG A 118 -5.45 -9.38 4.94
N ALA A 119 -4.77 -9.62 6.07
CA ALA A 119 -5.41 -9.75 7.36
C ALA A 119 -6.13 -8.47 7.77
N ASP A 120 -7.32 -8.60 8.32
CA ASP A 120 -8.12 -7.46 8.75
C ASP A 120 -7.65 -6.85 10.07
N THR A 121 -6.83 -7.57 10.82
CA THR A 121 -6.46 -7.23 12.20
C THR A 121 -5.02 -6.80 12.41
N ARG A 122 -4.15 -6.97 11.40
CA ARG A 122 -2.72 -6.67 11.52
C ARG A 122 -2.17 -5.93 10.31
N TRP A 123 -1.38 -4.91 10.57
CA TRP A 123 -0.64 -4.19 9.53
C TRP A 123 0.67 -4.87 9.14
N GLY A 124 1.25 -5.62 10.06
CA GLY A 124 2.48 -6.35 9.81
C GLY A 124 2.73 -7.43 10.85
N SER A 125 3.72 -8.26 10.58
CA SER A 125 4.26 -9.24 11.51
C SER A 125 5.70 -9.60 11.13
N ALA A 126 6.47 -10.06 12.11
CA ALA A 126 7.83 -10.54 11.93
C ALA A 126 8.03 -11.88 12.62
N SER A 127 8.81 -12.75 12.02
CA SER A 127 9.19 -14.04 12.57
C SER A 127 10.71 -14.10 12.80
N ARG A 128 11.14 -14.89 13.77
CA ARG A 128 12.56 -15.02 14.14
C ARG A 128 13.47 -15.49 13.00
N ASP A 129 12.90 -16.19 12.02
CA ASP A 129 13.64 -16.65 10.85
C ASP A 129 14.00 -15.54 9.83
N GLY A 130 13.57 -14.29 10.09
CA GLY A 130 13.77 -13.16 9.20
C GLY A 130 12.62 -12.91 8.23
N SER A 131 11.50 -13.63 8.37
CA SER A 131 10.30 -13.41 7.55
C SER A 131 9.52 -12.21 8.05
N ILE A 132 9.22 -11.29 7.14
CA ILE A 132 8.39 -10.10 7.39
C ILE A 132 7.12 -10.22 6.56
N ARG A 133 5.98 -9.95 7.17
CA ARG A 133 4.69 -9.80 6.50
C ARG A 133 4.18 -8.39 6.67
N LEU A 134 3.71 -7.79 5.58
CA LEU A 134 3.15 -6.44 5.57
C LEU A 134 1.81 -6.45 4.83
N ASN A 135 0.85 -5.75 5.38
CA ASN A 135 -0.46 -5.63 4.76
C ASN A 135 -0.39 -4.71 3.54
N TRP A 136 -0.81 -5.18 2.37
CA TRP A 136 -0.78 -4.40 1.14
C TRP A 136 -1.64 -3.13 1.21
N ARG A 137 -2.67 -3.11 2.06
CA ARG A 137 -3.52 -1.93 2.30
C ARG A 137 -2.79 -0.74 2.91
N LEU A 138 -1.56 -0.94 3.41
CA LEU A 138 -0.70 0.17 3.83
C LEU A 138 -0.46 1.17 2.69
N LEU A 139 -0.58 0.75 1.43
CA LEU A 139 -0.42 1.65 0.28
C LEU A 139 -1.49 2.73 0.17
N HIS A 140 -2.60 2.61 0.87
CA HIS A 140 -3.60 3.69 0.94
C HIS A 140 -3.13 4.87 1.79
N PHE A 141 -2.12 4.67 2.63
CA PHE A 141 -1.66 5.64 3.62
C PHE A 141 -0.36 6.32 3.21
N TYR A 142 0.02 7.37 3.95
CA TYR A 142 1.26 8.11 3.75
C TYR A 142 2.49 7.21 3.92
N MET A 143 3.54 7.52 3.16
CA MET A 143 4.81 6.81 3.24
C MET A 143 5.38 6.79 4.67
N ALA A 144 5.18 7.84 5.45
CA ALA A 144 5.61 7.89 6.85
C ALA A 144 5.01 6.78 7.71
N LEU A 145 3.73 6.41 7.48
CA LEU A 145 3.10 5.29 8.17
C LEU A 145 3.66 3.94 7.72
N ILE A 146 3.91 3.79 6.42
CA ILE A 146 4.57 2.59 5.87
C ILE A 146 5.95 2.42 6.51
N ASP A 147 6.75 3.47 6.55
CA ASP A 147 8.08 3.47 7.15
C ASP A 147 8.03 3.10 8.63
N TYR A 148 7.04 3.61 9.34
CA TYR A 148 6.85 3.29 10.74
C TYR A 148 6.56 1.79 10.95
N VAL A 149 5.65 1.21 10.19
CA VAL A 149 5.31 -0.21 10.28
C VAL A 149 6.50 -1.08 9.87
N VAL A 150 7.20 -0.72 8.80
CA VAL A 150 8.41 -1.42 8.35
C VAL A 150 9.50 -1.42 9.45
N ALA A 151 9.79 -0.27 10.01
CA ALA A 151 10.78 -0.15 11.09
C ALA A 151 10.34 -0.93 12.35
N HIS A 152 9.07 -0.89 12.67
CA HIS A 152 8.48 -1.63 13.79
C HIS A 152 8.69 -3.15 13.63
N GLU A 153 8.34 -3.70 12.49
CA GLU A 153 8.49 -5.14 12.24
C GLU A 153 9.96 -5.56 12.16
N LEU A 154 10.83 -4.75 11.55
CA LEU A 154 12.26 -5.01 11.55
C LEU A 154 12.86 -5.01 12.97
N SER A 155 12.38 -4.14 13.83
CA SER A 155 12.83 -4.07 15.23
C SER A 155 12.53 -5.36 15.99
N HIS A 156 11.47 -6.07 15.63
CA HIS A 156 11.17 -7.39 16.19
C HIS A 156 12.20 -8.47 15.85
N LEU A 157 12.96 -8.33 14.78
CA LEU A 157 14.05 -9.26 14.48
C LEU A 157 15.20 -9.15 15.50
N ARG A 158 15.32 -8.00 16.14
CA ARG A 158 16.27 -7.76 17.21
C ARG A 158 15.69 -8.02 18.60
N GLU A 159 14.44 -7.59 18.81
CA GLU A 159 13.70 -7.70 20.07
C GLU A 159 12.28 -8.21 19.78
N MET A 160 12.04 -9.50 19.99
CA MET A 160 10.75 -10.14 19.66
C MET A 160 9.60 -9.77 20.62
N ASN A 161 9.91 -9.26 21.79
CA ASN A 161 8.96 -8.74 22.77
C ASN A 161 9.19 -7.23 22.93
N HIS A 162 8.14 -6.47 23.14
CA HIS A 162 8.20 -5.03 23.35
C HIS A 162 8.87 -4.70 24.70
N SER A 163 10.16 -5.07 24.82
CA SER A 163 10.99 -4.74 25.97
C SER A 163 11.40 -3.26 25.93
N PRO A 164 11.94 -2.68 27.01
CA PRO A 164 12.44 -1.32 27.00
C PRO A 164 13.53 -1.04 25.96
N ARG A 165 14.13 -2.07 25.36
CA ARG A 165 15.10 -1.96 24.26
C ARG A 165 14.46 -1.89 22.87
N PHE A 166 13.15 -2.09 22.78
CA PHE A 166 12.35 -1.99 21.55
C PHE A 166 11.96 -0.54 21.18
#